data_05d4182513d464d73bec6f96e52ee29a
#
_entry.id   05d4182513d464d73bec6f96e52ee29a
#
_cell.length_a   1.000
_cell.length_b   1.000
_cell.length_c   1.000
_cell.angle_alpha   90.00
_cell.angle_beta   90.00
_cell.angle_gamma   90.00
#
_symmetry.space_group_name_H-M   'P 1'
#
loop_
_entity.id
_entity.type
_entity.pdbx_description
1 polymer ?
#
loop_
_entity_poly.entity_id
_entity_poly.type
_entity_poly.pdbx_seq_one_letter_code
_entity_poly.pdbx_strand_id
1 'polypeptide(L)'
;MSKSAARVGDMHSCPMVSGTVPHVGGPILPPGEPTVLIGGLPAARVGDMATCSGPPDTITAGSATVLIGGQPAARQGDQTAHGGVIAAGAPNVLIGG
;
A
#
# COMPACT_ATOMS: atom_id res chain seq x y z
N MET A 1 10.97 -13.13 -3.19
CA MET A 1 9.85 -13.51 -4.05
C MET A 1 9.17 -12.26 -4.59
N SER A 2 8.66 -12.36 -5.81
CA SER A 2 8.01 -11.22 -6.45
C SER A 2 6.55 -11.13 -6.06
N LYS A 3 6.06 -9.90 -5.87
CA LYS A 3 4.67 -9.61 -5.52
C LYS A 3 4.16 -8.50 -6.42
N SER A 4 2.84 -8.46 -6.64
CA SER A 4 2.24 -7.43 -7.48
C SER A 4 2.48 -6.04 -6.90
N ALA A 5 2.91 -5.10 -7.75
CA ALA A 5 3.19 -3.73 -7.34
C ALA A 5 1.91 -3.03 -6.88
N ALA A 6 1.97 -2.36 -5.74
CA ALA A 6 0.83 -1.58 -5.22
C ALA A 6 0.81 -0.18 -5.82
N ARG A 7 -0.40 0.37 -5.96
CA ARG A 7 -0.64 1.67 -6.59
C ARG A 7 -1.64 2.47 -5.76
N VAL A 8 -1.65 3.78 -5.95
CA VAL A 8 -2.73 4.61 -5.44
C VAL A 8 -4.07 4.06 -5.96
N GLY A 9 -5.04 3.88 -5.07
CA GLY A 9 -6.33 3.30 -5.38
C GLY A 9 -6.44 1.80 -5.13
N ASP A 10 -5.33 1.09 -4.94
CA ASP A 10 -5.37 -0.32 -4.58
C ASP A 10 -5.85 -0.49 -3.14
N MET A 11 -6.66 -1.52 -2.91
CA MET A 11 -7.28 -1.74 -1.62
C MET A 11 -6.32 -2.36 -0.62
N HIS A 12 -6.47 -2.00 0.66
CA HIS A 12 -5.83 -2.71 1.76
C HIS A 12 -6.86 -3.18 2.77
N SER A 13 -6.54 -4.21 3.52
CA SER A 13 -7.35 -4.67 4.63
C SER A 13 -6.81 -4.08 5.94
N CYS A 14 -7.71 -3.81 6.88
CA CYS A 14 -7.34 -3.28 8.19
C CYS A 14 -8.15 -4.01 9.26
N PRO A 15 -7.50 -4.84 10.10
CA PRO A 15 -8.21 -5.65 11.10
C PRO A 15 -8.47 -4.92 12.41
N MET A 16 -7.99 -3.68 12.56
CA MET A 16 -8.13 -2.96 13.82
C MET A 16 -9.57 -2.58 14.14
N VAL A 17 -9.84 -2.40 15.43
CA VAL A 17 -11.12 -1.92 15.95
C VAL A 17 -10.83 -0.76 16.89
N SER A 18 -11.52 0.35 16.70
CA SER A 18 -11.48 1.49 17.62
C SER A 18 -12.76 1.47 18.44
N GLY A 19 -12.68 1.05 19.72
CA GLY A 19 -13.85 0.83 20.54
C GLY A 19 -14.73 -0.28 19.97
N THR A 20 -15.93 0.09 19.50
CA THR A 20 -16.84 -0.85 18.83
C THR A 20 -16.89 -0.67 17.32
N VAL A 21 -16.07 0.24 16.76
CA VAL A 21 -16.07 0.55 15.33
C VAL A 21 -14.91 -0.18 14.67
N PRO A 22 -15.17 -1.18 13.81
CA PRO A 22 -14.09 -1.83 13.08
C PRO A 22 -13.48 -0.90 12.05
N HIS A 23 -12.16 -1.00 11.90
CA HIS A 23 -11.44 -0.31 10.83
C HIS A 23 -11.63 -1.11 9.55
N VAL A 24 -12.53 -0.65 8.71
CA VAL A 24 -12.70 -1.25 7.38
C VAL A 24 -11.59 -0.67 6.50
N GLY A 25 -10.87 -1.54 5.80
CA GLY A 25 -9.83 -1.13 4.87
C GLY A 25 -10.38 -0.29 3.73
N GLY A 26 -9.50 0.28 2.94
CA GLY A 26 -9.88 1.11 1.81
C GLY A 26 -8.72 1.30 0.86
N PRO A 27 -8.85 2.22 -0.13
CA PRO A 27 -7.81 2.43 -1.11
C PRO A 27 -6.61 3.17 -0.55
N ILE A 28 -5.43 2.93 -1.15
CA ILE A 28 -4.23 3.71 -0.90
C ILE A 28 -4.48 5.12 -1.42
N LEU A 29 -4.17 6.11 -0.60
CA LEU A 29 -4.47 7.51 -0.88
C LEU A 29 -3.40 8.17 -1.76
N PRO A 30 -3.78 9.14 -2.61
CA PRO A 30 -2.81 9.94 -3.34
C PRO A 30 -1.97 10.79 -2.37
N PRO A 31 -0.81 11.31 -2.80
CA PRO A 31 -0.35 11.32 -4.18
C PRO A 31 0.43 10.05 -4.63
N GLY A 32 0.94 9.21 -3.72
CA GLY A 32 1.89 8.19 -4.09
C GLY A 32 3.14 8.83 -4.71
N GLU A 33 3.75 8.18 -5.70
CA GLU A 33 4.84 8.76 -6.48
C GLU A 33 4.34 9.07 -7.89
N PRO A 34 3.95 10.32 -8.17
CA PRO A 34 3.32 10.67 -9.44
C PRO A 34 4.25 10.60 -10.65
N THR A 35 5.56 10.53 -10.43
CA THR A 35 6.53 10.36 -11.52
C THR A 35 6.71 8.91 -11.94
N VAL A 36 6.17 7.96 -11.19
CA VAL A 36 6.24 6.53 -11.50
C VAL A 36 4.82 6.00 -11.58
N LEU A 37 4.39 5.66 -12.79
CA LEU A 37 3.05 5.13 -13.02
C LEU A 37 3.11 3.62 -13.25
N ILE A 38 2.23 2.91 -12.58
CA ILE A 38 2.07 1.46 -12.72
C ILE A 38 0.64 1.23 -13.17
N GLY A 39 0.49 0.77 -14.43
CA GLY A 39 -0.84 0.62 -15.01
C GLY A 39 -1.63 1.93 -15.06
N GLY A 40 -0.93 3.06 -15.24
CA GLY A 40 -1.55 4.38 -15.32
C GLY A 40 -1.83 5.05 -13.99
N LEU A 41 -1.48 4.42 -12.86
CA LEU A 41 -1.71 4.95 -11.52
C LEU A 41 -0.38 5.19 -10.79
N PRO A 42 -0.29 6.24 -9.95
CA PRO A 42 0.92 6.49 -9.20
C PRO A 42 1.32 5.31 -8.32
N ALA A 43 2.60 4.97 -8.31
CA ALA A 43 3.12 3.89 -7.49
C ALA A 43 2.99 4.20 -6.00
N ALA A 44 2.68 3.18 -5.19
CA ALA A 44 2.65 3.30 -3.74
C ALA A 44 3.99 2.89 -3.13
N ARG A 45 4.32 3.49 -1.99
CA ARG A 45 5.60 3.31 -1.31
C ARG A 45 5.39 3.24 0.20
N VAL A 46 6.43 2.76 0.90
CA VAL A 46 6.46 2.90 2.37
C VAL A 46 6.31 4.38 2.73
N GLY A 47 5.45 4.66 3.68
CA GLY A 47 5.11 6.01 4.11
C GLY A 47 3.84 6.57 3.48
N ASP A 48 3.36 5.98 2.41
CA ASP A 48 2.08 6.37 1.81
C ASP A 48 0.93 5.93 2.70
N MET A 49 -0.15 6.70 2.68
CA MET A 49 -1.30 6.47 3.55
C MET A 49 -2.41 5.74 2.81
N ALA A 50 -3.24 5.06 3.57
CA ALA A 50 -4.40 4.34 3.05
C ALA A 50 -5.64 4.68 3.88
N THR A 51 -6.79 4.67 3.23
CA THR A 51 -8.05 4.96 3.90
C THR A 51 -8.38 3.88 4.91
N CYS A 52 -8.77 4.30 6.11
CA CYS A 52 -9.23 3.40 7.16
C CYS A 52 -10.36 4.09 7.92
N SER A 53 -11.28 3.33 8.49
CA SER A 53 -12.32 3.88 9.37
C SER A 53 -11.66 4.28 10.69
N GLY A 54 -11.49 5.58 10.90
CA GLY A 54 -10.70 6.13 11.99
C GLY A 54 -9.45 6.80 11.46
N PRO A 55 -8.32 6.79 12.19
CA PRO A 55 -7.08 7.39 11.69
C PRO A 55 -6.61 6.68 10.42
N PRO A 56 -6.01 7.43 9.46
CA PRO A 56 -5.45 6.80 8.27
C PRO A 56 -4.39 5.76 8.63
N ASP A 57 -4.35 4.69 7.85
CA ASP A 57 -3.31 3.69 7.94
C ASP A 57 -2.08 4.13 7.14
N THR A 58 -0.92 3.60 7.46
CA THR A 58 0.34 3.95 6.78
C THR A 58 1.03 2.67 6.34
N ILE A 59 1.54 2.65 5.12
CA ILE A 59 2.31 1.50 4.61
C ILE A 59 3.66 1.47 5.32
N THR A 60 3.98 0.37 5.99
CA THR A 60 5.20 0.24 6.79
C THR A 60 6.21 -0.74 6.22
N ALA A 61 5.82 -1.59 5.29
CA ALA A 61 6.71 -2.58 4.69
C ALA A 61 6.69 -2.47 3.17
N GLY A 62 7.82 -2.77 2.56
CA GLY A 62 7.97 -2.72 1.12
C GLY A 62 9.17 -3.53 0.66
N SER A 63 9.53 -3.39 -0.61
CA SER A 63 10.66 -4.10 -1.20
C SER A 63 11.98 -3.66 -0.53
N ALA A 64 12.82 -4.63 -0.21
CA ALA A 64 14.14 -4.35 0.33
C ALA A 64 15.12 -3.93 -0.78
N THR A 65 14.78 -4.14 -2.05
CA THR A 65 15.71 -3.95 -3.18
C THR A 65 15.24 -2.93 -4.20
N VAL A 66 13.95 -2.59 -4.20
CA VAL A 66 13.39 -1.65 -5.19
C VAL A 66 12.89 -0.40 -4.47
N LEU A 67 13.46 0.74 -4.83
CA LEU A 67 13.06 2.04 -4.29
C LEU A 67 12.31 2.83 -5.36
N ILE A 68 11.25 3.51 -4.93
CA ILE A 68 10.50 4.43 -5.78
C ILE A 68 10.49 5.77 -5.08
N GLY A 69 11.08 6.78 -5.71
CA GLY A 69 11.20 8.09 -5.09
C GLY A 69 11.98 8.08 -3.77
N GLY A 70 12.96 7.17 -3.63
CA GLY A 70 13.77 7.05 -2.44
C GLY A 70 13.16 6.24 -1.31
N GLN A 71 11.96 5.69 -1.49
CA GLN A 71 11.26 4.87 -0.49
C GLN A 71 11.04 3.45 -1.02
N PRO A 72 11.05 2.42 -0.14
CA PRO A 72 10.77 1.06 -0.58
C PRO A 72 9.42 0.96 -1.30
N ALA A 73 9.42 0.29 -2.45
CA ALA A 73 8.21 0.11 -3.24
C ALA A 73 7.23 -0.80 -2.49
N ALA A 74 5.96 -0.38 -2.40
CA ALA A 74 4.92 -1.18 -1.76
C ALA A 74 4.38 -2.24 -2.72
N ARG A 75 3.96 -3.37 -2.16
CA ARG A 75 3.51 -4.53 -2.93
C ARG A 75 2.30 -5.16 -2.26
N GLN A 76 1.53 -5.93 -3.02
CA GLN A 76 0.46 -6.74 -2.46
C GLN A 76 1.02 -7.66 -1.37
N GLY A 77 0.37 -7.69 -0.21
CA GLY A 77 0.79 -8.47 0.94
C GLY A 77 1.71 -7.72 1.90
N ASP A 78 2.18 -6.52 1.56
CA ASP A 78 3.00 -5.72 2.46
C ASP A 78 2.14 -5.15 3.59
N GLN A 79 2.74 -5.03 4.77
CA GLN A 79 2.03 -4.69 5.99
C GLN A 79 1.83 -3.18 6.14
N THR A 80 0.79 -2.85 6.89
CA THR A 80 0.47 -1.47 7.27
C THR A 80 0.54 -1.31 8.78
N ALA A 81 0.57 -0.04 9.25
CA ALA A 81 0.77 0.27 10.67
C ALA A 81 -0.35 -0.28 11.56
N HIS A 82 -1.58 -0.41 11.04
CA HIS A 82 -2.70 -0.96 11.79
C HIS A 82 -2.73 -2.49 11.81
N GLY A 83 -1.69 -3.15 11.31
CA GLY A 83 -1.62 -4.61 11.28
C GLY A 83 -2.33 -5.24 10.10
N GLY A 84 -2.75 -4.43 9.13
CA GLY A 84 -3.36 -4.93 7.90
C GLY A 84 -2.33 -5.23 6.82
N VAL A 85 -2.83 -5.56 5.63
CA VAL A 85 -2.01 -5.83 4.46
C VAL A 85 -2.63 -5.21 3.22
N ILE A 86 -1.77 -4.88 2.25
CA ILE A 86 -2.22 -4.46 0.92
C ILE A 86 -2.83 -5.67 0.22
N ALA A 87 -4.09 -5.55 -0.21
CA ALA A 87 -4.87 -6.67 -0.70
C ALA A 87 -4.86 -6.79 -2.22
N ALA A 88 -4.47 -5.75 -2.94
CA ALA A 88 -4.49 -5.73 -4.41
C ALA A 88 -3.24 -5.05 -4.95
N GLY A 89 -2.93 -5.33 -6.21
CA GLY A 89 -1.81 -4.73 -6.91
C GLY A 89 -1.93 -4.94 -8.40
N ALA A 90 -0.96 -4.41 -9.16
CA ALA A 90 -0.93 -4.57 -10.61
C ALA A 90 -0.55 -6.00 -10.96
N PRO A 91 -1.42 -6.78 -11.62
CA PRO A 91 -1.14 -8.20 -11.87
C PRO A 91 -0.01 -8.45 -12.86
N ASN A 92 0.32 -7.45 -13.67
CA ASN A 92 1.35 -7.57 -14.70
C ASN A 92 2.66 -6.84 -14.34
N VAL A 93 2.76 -6.29 -13.12
CA VAL A 93 4.00 -5.64 -12.65
C VAL A 93 4.38 -6.25 -11.30
N LEU A 94 5.50 -6.95 -11.27
CA LEU A 94 5.96 -7.64 -10.08
C LEU A 94 7.21 -6.97 -9.54
N ILE A 95 7.28 -6.81 -8.23
CA ILE A 95 8.41 -6.22 -7.52
C ILE A 95 8.99 -7.26 -6.58
N GLY A 96 10.28 -7.54 -6.72
CA GLY A 96 10.99 -8.50 -5.90
C GLY A 96 11.42 -7.95 -4.55
N GLY A 97 12.15 -8.74 -3.86
CA GLY A 97 12.72 -8.39 -2.57
C GLY A 97 11.80 -8.59 -1.41
#